data_6e0207ac18f6476a8128cdd271477343
#
_entry.id   6e0207ac18f6476a8128cdd271477343
#
_cell.length_a   1.000
_cell.length_b   1.000
_cell.length_c   1.000
_cell.angle_alpha   90.00
_cell.angle_beta   90.00
_cell.angle_gamma   90.00
#
_symmetry.space_group_name_H-M   'P 1'
#
loop_
_entity.id
_entity.type
_entity.pdbx_description
1 polymer ?
#
loop_
_entity_poly.entity_id
_entity_poly.type
_entity_poly.pdbx_seq_one_letter_code
_entity_poly.pdbx_strand_id
1 'polypeptide(L)'
;MNTSLRQSELFTRTKKESPADEVSKNAEYLIRGGYIYKEMAGVYTFLPLGLRVLKKVEEIIRDEMDKAGGIQMKTAVLQSREVWEKSNRWSDEVVDTWFKTKMKNGVEAGFSFTNEEAFCNIMKQYISSYKDLPIYPYDFKEIFRNEARSKSGIMRTKEFFWKALYSFSKDENEHNLFYEKMKIVYQNVFKRVGIGHLTYLTFASGGSFSKFSHEFQTITSVGEDTIYVDENSGIAINKEVFNDEVIAELKLEKDKLVEKKAVEVGNIFSLGTKFSQPFDLTYKTESGEEKLVVMGSYGIGLGRLIGTVVEALSDDKGIIWPESIAPFSVHLLLLGEGEEIKKEAERVFEDLKKNHIEVLFDDREGISAGEKFADSDLLGIPYRAVVSARSIKDGGVELKKRTEEKGKIVSLEELINLLKESQKKNSVGK
;
A
#
# COMPACT_ATOMS: atom_id res chain seq x y z
N MET A 1 -9.60 -11.66 -10.69
CA MET A 1 -10.29 -10.54 -11.35
C MET A 1 -10.29 -10.76 -12.85
N ASN A 2 -11.24 -10.17 -13.60
CA ASN A 2 -11.23 -10.24 -15.05
C ASN A 2 -9.91 -9.66 -15.60
N THR A 3 -9.19 -10.39 -16.44
CA THR A 3 -7.87 -9.96 -16.94
C THR A 3 -7.95 -8.82 -17.96
N SER A 4 -9.12 -8.57 -18.55
CA SER A 4 -9.32 -7.52 -19.55
C SER A 4 -10.69 -6.89 -19.39
N LEU A 5 -10.77 -5.58 -19.62
CA LEU A 5 -11.99 -4.79 -19.59
C LEU A 5 -12.03 -3.83 -20.78
N ARG A 6 -13.25 -3.50 -21.23
CA ARG A 6 -13.51 -2.43 -22.18
C ARG A 6 -13.79 -1.14 -21.43
N GLN A 7 -13.23 -0.06 -21.92
CA GLN A 7 -13.45 1.24 -21.25
C GLN A 7 -14.89 1.73 -21.44
N SER A 8 -15.56 1.32 -22.53
CA SER A 8 -16.99 1.58 -22.76
C SER A 8 -17.89 0.89 -21.73
N GLU A 9 -17.45 -0.24 -21.14
CA GLU A 9 -18.18 -1.01 -20.14
C GLU A 9 -17.95 -0.52 -18.70
N LEU A 10 -16.93 0.33 -18.49
CA LEU A 10 -16.69 0.91 -17.19
C LEU A 10 -17.72 2.03 -16.91
N PHE A 11 -18.41 1.93 -15.77
CA PHE A 11 -19.30 3.02 -15.33
C PHE A 11 -18.52 4.26 -14.86
N THR A 12 -17.22 4.11 -14.53
CA THR A 12 -16.31 5.19 -14.18
C THR A 12 -15.76 5.88 -15.43
N ARG A 13 -15.62 7.21 -15.34
CA ARG A 13 -15.07 8.01 -16.43
C ARG A 13 -13.99 8.93 -15.89
N THR A 14 -13.02 9.28 -16.72
CA THR A 14 -12.06 10.32 -16.45
C THR A 14 -12.73 11.68 -16.38
N LYS A 15 -12.16 12.58 -15.58
CA LYS A 15 -12.64 13.98 -15.43
C LYS A 15 -11.54 14.94 -15.84
N LYS A 16 -11.92 16.01 -16.56
CA LYS A 16 -10.99 17.08 -16.97
C LYS A 16 -10.63 17.99 -15.80
N GLU A 17 -11.60 18.29 -14.97
CA GLU A 17 -11.47 19.23 -13.86
C GLU A 17 -10.97 18.54 -12.59
N SER A 18 -10.09 19.22 -11.88
CA SER A 18 -9.63 18.82 -10.56
C SER A 18 -10.71 19.10 -9.51
N PRO A 19 -10.84 18.25 -8.46
CA PRO A 19 -11.71 18.56 -7.33
C PRO A 19 -11.30 19.88 -6.68
N ALA A 20 -12.24 20.78 -6.44
CA ALA A 20 -11.96 22.13 -5.92
C ALA A 20 -11.41 22.15 -4.49
N ASP A 21 -11.66 21.08 -3.73
CA ASP A 21 -11.30 20.95 -2.31
C ASP A 21 -10.11 19.99 -2.05
N GLU A 22 -9.39 19.57 -3.12
CA GLU A 22 -8.23 18.70 -3.03
C GLU A 22 -7.01 19.35 -3.66
N VAL A 23 -5.92 19.39 -2.90
CA VAL A 23 -4.66 20.04 -3.32
C VAL A 23 -3.51 19.04 -3.54
N SER A 24 -3.66 17.79 -3.11
CA SER A 24 -2.65 16.75 -3.27
C SER A 24 -2.81 16.04 -4.61
N LYS A 25 -1.68 15.69 -5.26
CA LYS A 25 -1.68 14.99 -6.55
C LYS A 25 -2.39 13.65 -6.47
N ASN A 26 -2.22 12.91 -5.36
CA ASN A 26 -2.90 11.62 -5.19
C ASN A 26 -4.41 11.77 -5.22
N ALA A 27 -4.98 12.73 -4.49
CA ALA A 27 -6.42 12.98 -4.50
C ALA A 27 -6.88 13.43 -5.89
N GLU A 28 -6.20 14.40 -6.48
CA GLU A 28 -6.53 14.93 -7.80
C GLU A 28 -6.55 13.82 -8.85
N TYR A 29 -5.44 13.10 -9.04
CA TYR A 29 -5.31 12.16 -10.14
C TYR A 29 -6.13 10.89 -9.93
N LEU A 30 -6.24 10.39 -8.68
CA LEU A 30 -7.05 9.21 -8.40
C LEU A 30 -8.56 9.49 -8.58
N ILE A 31 -9.05 10.68 -8.21
CA ILE A 31 -10.44 11.06 -8.43
C ILE A 31 -10.71 11.33 -9.92
N ARG A 32 -9.84 12.08 -10.59
CA ARG A 32 -9.98 12.37 -12.02
C ARG A 32 -9.86 11.11 -12.88
N GLY A 33 -8.97 10.20 -12.52
CA GLY A 33 -8.80 8.91 -13.22
C GLY A 33 -9.88 7.87 -12.92
N GLY A 34 -10.83 8.16 -12.02
CA GLY A 34 -11.89 7.22 -11.65
C GLY A 34 -11.37 6.01 -10.85
N TYR A 35 -10.31 6.20 -10.06
CA TYR A 35 -9.76 5.19 -9.15
C TYR A 35 -10.48 5.20 -7.80
N ILE A 36 -10.82 6.37 -7.33
CA ILE A 36 -11.50 6.56 -6.04
C ILE A 36 -12.66 7.56 -6.18
N TYR A 37 -13.61 7.44 -5.25
CA TYR A 37 -14.68 8.40 -5.04
C TYR A 37 -14.63 8.90 -3.60
N LYS A 38 -14.73 10.20 -3.39
CA LYS A 38 -14.75 10.83 -2.07
C LYS A 38 -16.17 10.85 -1.53
N GLU A 39 -16.43 10.05 -0.50
CA GLU A 39 -17.72 10.06 0.22
C GLU A 39 -17.85 11.30 1.09
N MET A 40 -16.80 11.59 1.86
CA MET A 40 -16.65 12.77 2.70
C MET A 40 -15.17 12.96 3.06
N ALA A 41 -14.85 14.01 3.79
CA ALA A 41 -13.47 14.26 4.22
C ALA A 41 -12.88 13.08 5.01
N GLY A 42 -11.85 12.45 4.44
CA GLY A 42 -11.16 11.30 5.02
C GLY A 42 -11.87 9.96 4.83
N VAL A 43 -12.89 9.87 3.97
CA VAL A 43 -13.56 8.61 3.63
C VAL A 43 -13.68 8.48 2.12
N TYR A 44 -13.13 7.40 1.56
CA TYR A 44 -13.03 7.18 0.12
C TYR A 44 -13.46 5.76 -0.26
N THR A 45 -14.21 5.66 -1.34
CA THR A 45 -14.56 4.39 -1.98
C THR A 45 -13.54 4.08 -3.08
N PHE A 46 -12.99 2.87 -3.08
CA PHE A 46 -12.15 2.38 -4.19
C PHE A 46 -13.04 1.92 -5.34
N LEU A 47 -12.95 2.60 -6.48
CA LEU A 47 -13.66 2.27 -7.72
C LEU A 47 -12.94 1.13 -8.47
N PRO A 48 -13.49 0.56 -9.55
CA PRO A 48 -12.94 -0.64 -10.19
C PRO A 48 -11.43 -0.59 -10.49
N LEU A 49 -10.92 0.52 -11.02
CA LEU A 49 -9.48 0.68 -11.29
C LEU A 49 -8.66 0.76 -9.99
N GLY A 50 -9.15 1.51 -9.01
CA GLY A 50 -8.50 1.64 -7.70
C GLY A 50 -8.47 0.33 -6.93
N LEU A 51 -9.56 -0.44 -6.97
CA LEU A 51 -9.62 -1.76 -6.35
C LEU A 51 -8.61 -2.73 -6.96
N ARG A 52 -8.35 -2.66 -8.27
CA ARG A 52 -7.31 -3.48 -8.92
C ARG A 52 -5.91 -3.15 -8.37
N VAL A 53 -5.59 -1.87 -8.25
CA VAL A 53 -4.32 -1.43 -7.63
C VAL A 53 -4.23 -1.89 -6.18
N LEU A 54 -5.29 -1.67 -5.38
CA LEU A 54 -5.35 -2.08 -3.97
C LEU A 54 -5.09 -3.58 -3.81
N LYS A 55 -5.71 -4.42 -4.65
CA LYS A 55 -5.53 -5.88 -4.61
C LYS A 55 -4.12 -6.31 -4.99
N LYS A 56 -3.47 -5.66 -5.95
CA LYS A 56 -2.07 -5.96 -6.31
C LYS A 56 -1.10 -5.57 -5.19
N VAL A 57 -1.32 -4.43 -4.54
CA VAL A 57 -0.54 -4.03 -3.36
C VAL A 57 -0.76 -5.01 -2.20
N GLU A 58 -2.00 -5.41 -1.94
CA GLU A 58 -2.34 -6.42 -0.93
C GLU A 58 -1.61 -7.76 -1.21
N GLU A 59 -1.58 -8.21 -2.47
CA GLU A 59 -0.92 -9.45 -2.90
C GLU A 59 0.60 -9.40 -2.66
N ILE A 60 1.25 -8.29 -2.99
CA ILE A 60 2.69 -8.09 -2.75
C ILE A 60 3.00 -8.15 -1.25
N ILE A 61 2.20 -7.47 -0.44
CA ILE A 61 2.40 -7.47 1.02
C ILE A 61 2.15 -8.86 1.59
N ARG A 62 1.08 -9.55 1.17
CA ARG A 62 0.75 -10.91 1.60
C ARG A 62 1.91 -11.87 1.33
N ASP A 63 2.41 -11.88 0.10
CA ASP A 63 3.50 -12.74 -0.32
C ASP A 63 4.77 -12.53 0.54
N GLU A 64 5.12 -11.28 0.87
CA GLU A 64 6.25 -10.98 1.74
C GLU A 64 6.01 -11.39 3.21
N MET A 65 4.76 -11.24 3.70
CA MET A 65 4.40 -11.69 5.06
C MET A 65 4.44 -13.22 5.16
N ASP A 66 3.89 -13.93 4.17
CA ASP A 66 3.90 -15.41 4.14
C ASP A 66 5.33 -15.97 4.07
N LYS A 67 6.21 -15.38 3.24
CA LYS A 67 7.65 -15.71 3.18
C LYS A 67 8.37 -15.45 4.50
N ALA A 68 7.91 -14.46 5.26
CA ALA A 68 8.45 -14.20 6.59
C ALA A 68 8.03 -15.23 7.64
N GLY A 69 7.08 -16.11 7.34
CA GLY A 69 6.48 -17.08 8.25
C GLY A 69 5.18 -16.58 8.90
N GLY A 70 4.60 -15.52 8.34
CA GLY A 70 3.31 -14.99 8.79
C GLY A 70 2.16 -15.98 8.53
N ILE A 71 1.17 -15.97 9.41
CA ILE A 71 -0.06 -16.77 9.29
C ILE A 71 -1.25 -15.82 9.20
N GLN A 72 -1.89 -15.79 8.03
CA GLN A 72 -3.02 -14.89 7.81
C GLN A 72 -4.27 -15.35 8.55
N MET A 73 -4.93 -14.39 9.20
CA MET A 73 -6.25 -14.55 9.80
C MET A 73 -7.09 -13.31 9.47
N LYS A 74 -8.34 -13.27 9.92
CA LYS A 74 -9.19 -12.08 9.83
C LYS A 74 -9.86 -11.81 11.16
N THR A 75 -9.46 -10.74 11.83
CA THR A 75 -10.06 -10.32 13.09
C THR A 75 -11.34 -9.52 12.87
N ALA A 76 -12.23 -9.51 13.87
CA ALA A 76 -13.45 -8.71 13.81
C ALA A 76 -13.11 -7.21 13.87
N VAL A 77 -13.82 -6.41 13.08
CA VAL A 77 -13.74 -4.95 13.12
C VAL A 77 -14.47 -4.41 14.35
N LEU A 78 -15.66 -4.92 14.62
CA LEU A 78 -16.44 -4.57 15.81
C LEU A 78 -15.89 -5.32 17.02
N GLN A 79 -15.47 -4.58 18.03
CA GLN A 79 -14.81 -5.13 19.21
C GLN A 79 -15.50 -4.68 20.50
N SER A 80 -15.57 -5.59 21.50
CA SER A 80 -16.23 -5.32 22.76
C SER A 80 -15.42 -4.36 23.64
N ARG A 81 -16.11 -3.51 24.38
CA ARG A 81 -15.52 -2.61 25.38
C ARG A 81 -14.61 -3.37 26.38
N GLU A 82 -15.04 -4.55 26.85
CA GLU A 82 -14.32 -5.35 27.85
C GLU A 82 -12.89 -5.70 27.44
N VAL A 83 -12.65 -5.94 26.14
CA VAL A 83 -11.31 -6.25 25.62
C VAL A 83 -10.38 -5.04 25.78
N TRP A 84 -10.89 -3.84 25.52
CA TRP A 84 -10.12 -2.60 25.53
C TRP A 84 -9.95 -2.00 26.94
N GLU A 85 -10.85 -2.33 27.87
CA GLU A 85 -10.70 -1.96 29.29
C GLU A 85 -9.50 -2.63 29.94
N LYS A 86 -9.14 -3.85 29.52
CA LYS A 86 -7.95 -4.56 30.03
C LYS A 86 -6.66 -3.77 29.83
N SER A 87 -6.52 -3.11 28.69
CA SER A 87 -5.35 -2.27 28.37
C SER A 87 -5.52 -0.78 28.81
N ASN A 88 -6.64 -0.43 29.43
CA ASN A 88 -7.02 0.94 29.77
C ASN A 88 -7.14 1.87 28.55
N ARG A 89 -7.40 1.31 27.35
CA ARG A 89 -7.46 2.07 26.07
C ARG A 89 -8.89 2.32 25.59
N TRP A 90 -9.91 2.00 26.40
CA TRP A 90 -11.30 2.33 26.08
C TRP A 90 -11.64 3.81 26.33
N SER A 91 -10.97 4.48 27.30
CA SER A 91 -11.21 5.87 27.62
C SER A 91 -10.81 6.81 26.48
N ASP A 92 -11.66 7.82 26.20
CA ASP A 92 -11.36 8.89 25.23
C ASP A 92 -10.22 9.82 25.72
N GLU A 93 -9.91 9.82 27.02
CA GLU A 93 -8.75 10.52 27.58
C GLU A 93 -7.42 9.84 27.21
N VAL A 94 -7.45 8.54 26.94
CA VAL A 94 -6.27 7.76 26.54
C VAL A 94 -6.19 7.60 25.02
N VAL A 95 -7.33 7.41 24.34
CA VAL A 95 -7.45 7.28 22.89
C VAL A 95 -8.60 8.15 22.41
N ASP A 96 -8.30 9.29 21.83
CA ASP A 96 -9.25 10.30 21.36
C ASP A 96 -9.81 10.04 19.95
N THR A 97 -9.31 8.98 19.27
CA THR A 97 -9.67 8.65 17.89
C THR A 97 -10.70 7.52 17.76
N TRP A 98 -11.39 7.16 18.83
CA TRP A 98 -12.42 6.12 18.80
C TRP A 98 -13.66 6.49 17.97
N PHE A 99 -14.13 5.50 17.21
CA PHE A 99 -15.53 5.38 16.81
C PHE A 99 -16.22 4.34 17.70
N LYS A 100 -17.05 4.78 18.63
CA LYS A 100 -17.81 3.94 19.56
C LYS A 100 -19.27 3.83 19.14
N THR A 101 -19.89 2.70 19.48
CA THR A 101 -21.30 2.43 19.20
C THR A 101 -21.92 1.64 20.35
N LYS A 102 -23.25 1.60 20.36
CA LYS A 102 -24.03 0.83 21.32
C LYS A 102 -24.96 -0.13 20.56
N MET A 103 -24.87 -1.41 20.87
CA MET A 103 -25.75 -2.40 20.27
C MET A 103 -27.17 -2.33 20.85
N LYS A 104 -28.15 -2.93 20.15
CA LYS A 104 -29.55 -2.94 20.58
C LYS A 104 -29.77 -3.55 21.95
N ASN A 105 -28.93 -4.50 22.37
CA ASN A 105 -28.95 -5.13 23.70
C ASN A 105 -28.27 -4.30 24.79
N GLY A 106 -27.80 -3.09 24.47
CA GLY A 106 -27.15 -2.19 25.40
C GLY A 106 -25.63 -2.36 25.53
N VAL A 107 -25.03 -3.37 24.90
CA VAL A 107 -23.57 -3.61 24.95
C VAL A 107 -22.85 -2.53 24.16
N GLU A 108 -21.81 -1.94 24.75
CA GLU A 108 -20.93 -0.98 24.09
C GLU A 108 -19.84 -1.71 23.29
N ALA A 109 -19.56 -1.20 22.11
CA ALA A 109 -18.53 -1.70 21.22
C ALA A 109 -17.85 -0.54 20.48
N GLY A 110 -16.66 -0.80 19.93
CA GLY A 110 -15.93 0.15 19.11
C GLY A 110 -15.48 -0.45 17.79
N PHE A 111 -15.27 0.40 16.79
CA PHE A 111 -14.63 0.00 15.54
C PHE A 111 -13.11 0.01 15.75
N SER A 112 -12.42 -1.07 15.38
CA SER A 112 -10.98 -1.20 15.60
C SER A 112 -10.20 0.01 15.09
N PHE A 113 -9.43 0.66 15.96
CA PHE A 113 -8.43 1.66 15.56
C PHE A 113 -7.01 1.09 15.52
N THR A 114 -6.83 -0.09 16.10
CA THR A 114 -5.64 -0.96 16.06
C THR A 114 -6.03 -2.37 16.51
N ASN A 115 -5.08 -3.31 16.68
CA ASN A 115 -5.41 -4.73 16.89
C ASN A 115 -4.66 -5.43 18.02
N GLU A 116 -3.82 -4.76 18.81
CA GLU A 116 -3.00 -5.39 19.84
C GLU A 116 -3.85 -6.24 20.80
N GLU A 117 -4.92 -5.63 21.31
CA GLU A 117 -5.83 -6.26 22.27
C GLU A 117 -6.57 -7.46 21.68
N ALA A 118 -7.05 -7.32 20.46
CA ALA A 118 -7.76 -8.40 19.77
C ALA A 118 -6.86 -9.62 19.57
N PHE A 119 -5.61 -9.39 19.14
CA PHE A 119 -4.64 -10.46 18.96
C PHE A 119 -4.24 -11.11 20.29
N CYS A 120 -3.97 -10.33 21.34
CA CYS A 120 -3.68 -10.87 22.67
C CYS A 120 -4.81 -11.74 23.20
N ASN A 121 -6.06 -11.26 23.06
CA ASN A 121 -7.24 -12.00 23.54
C ASN A 121 -7.45 -13.33 22.80
N ILE A 122 -7.11 -13.38 21.51
CA ILE A 122 -7.16 -14.60 20.70
C ILE A 122 -5.98 -15.51 21.06
N MET A 123 -4.75 -15.00 21.04
CA MET A 123 -3.55 -15.79 21.26
C MET A 123 -3.47 -16.41 22.65
N LYS A 124 -4.08 -15.80 23.66
CA LYS A 124 -4.23 -16.41 24.99
C LYS A 124 -4.93 -17.77 24.99
N GLN A 125 -5.73 -18.08 23.96
CA GLN A 125 -6.40 -19.38 23.82
C GLN A 125 -5.49 -20.47 23.20
N TYR A 126 -4.38 -20.07 22.57
CA TYR A 126 -3.56 -20.97 21.76
C TYR A 126 -2.10 -21.03 22.23
N ILE A 127 -1.62 -20.05 22.99
CA ILE A 127 -0.27 -20.04 23.56
C ILE A 127 -0.34 -20.48 25.01
N SER A 128 0.34 -21.59 25.33
CA SER A 128 0.43 -22.15 26.68
C SER A 128 1.82 -22.67 27.04
N SER A 129 2.65 -22.94 26.01
CA SER A 129 3.97 -23.56 26.16
C SER A 129 4.99 -22.87 25.24
N TYR A 130 6.27 -22.94 25.59
CA TYR A 130 7.37 -22.47 24.73
C TYR A 130 7.37 -23.13 23.34
N LYS A 131 6.72 -24.30 23.19
CA LYS A 131 6.57 -24.99 21.90
C LYS A 131 5.58 -24.32 20.95
N ASP A 132 4.71 -23.48 21.48
CA ASP A 132 3.73 -22.74 20.70
C ASP A 132 4.32 -21.42 20.12
N LEU A 133 5.57 -21.08 20.48
CA LEU A 133 6.28 -19.88 20.11
C LEU A 133 7.53 -20.21 19.26
N PRO A 134 7.94 -19.32 18.33
CA PRO A 134 7.30 -18.06 17.98
C PRO A 134 6.11 -18.24 17.01
N ILE A 135 5.18 -17.28 17.02
CA ILE A 135 4.05 -17.23 16.05
C ILE A 135 3.85 -15.80 15.57
N TYR A 136 3.50 -15.65 14.26
CA TYR A 136 3.43 -14.37 13.55
C TYR A 136 2.08 -14.20 12.84
N PRO A 137 0.95 -14.10 13.57
CA PRO A 137 -0.35 -13.89 12.96
C PRO A 137 -0.45 -12.48 12.36
N TYR A 138 -1.13 -12.38 11.20
CA TYR A 138 -1.42 -11.09 10.57
C TYR A 138 -2.81 -11.06 9.94
N ASP A 139 -3.35 -9.86 9.75
CA ASP A 139 -4.58 -9.66 9.01
C ASP A 139 -4.53 -8.46 8.07
N PHE A 140 -5.50 -8.46 7.15
CA PHE A 140 -5.88 -7.28 6.36
C PHE A 140 -7.31 -6.91 6.74
N LYS A 141 -7.52 -5.68 7.19
CA LYS A 141 -8.86 -5.21 7.55
C LYS A 141 -8.98 -3.69 7.50
N GLU A 142 -10.19 -3.22 7.54
CA GLU A 142 -10.52 -1.82 7.73
C GLU A 142 -10.24 -1.41 9.18
N ILE A 143 -9.58 -0.27 9.33
CA ILE A 143 -9.30 0.42 10.58
C ILE A 143 -10.00 1.77 10.56
N PHE A 144 -10.49 2.17 11.72
CA PHE A 144 -11.28 3.38 11.91
C PHE A 144 -10.60 4.28 12.93
N ARG A 145 -10.22 5.50 12.51
CA ARG A 145 -9.66 6.53 13.37
C ARG A 145 -10.39 7.84 13.14
N ASN A 146 -11.06 8.34 14.15
CA ASN A 146 -11.79 9.61 14.10
C ASN A 146 -10.82 10.79 14.09
N GLU A 147 -9.96 10.84 13.10
CA GLU A 147 -8.96 11.89 12.90
C GLU A 147 -9.63 13.25 12.75
N ALA A 148 -9.22 14.20 13.59
CA ALA A 148 -9.76 15.57 13.55
C ALA A 148 -9.40 16.29 12.23
N ARG A 149 -8.26 15.96 11.63
CA ARG A 149 -7.75 16.56 10.39
C ARG A 149 -7.38 15.46 9.39
N SER A 150 -8.36 15.03 8.61
CA SER A 150 -8.12 14.23 7.40
C SER A 150 -7.65 15.15 6.29
N LYS A 151 -6.49 14.89 5.70
CA LYS A 151 -5.91 15.68 4.62
C LYS A 151 -5.02 14.82 3.74
N SER A 152 -4.55 15.40 2.62
CA SER A 152 -3.65 14.72 1.69
C SER A 152 -4.28 13.48 1.03
N GLY A 153 -5.54 13.56 0.64
CA GLY A 153 -6.24 12.50 -0.10
C GLY A 153 -6.35 11.21 0.70
N ILE A 154 -5.96 10.09 0.07
CA ILE A 154 -6.01 8.76 0.70
C ILE A 154 -4.83 8.45 1.63
N MET A 155 -3.92 9.40 1.85
CA MET A 155 -2.75 9.16 2.72
C MET A 155 -3.10 9.27 4.22
N ARG A 156 -4.10 10.10 4.59
CA ARG A 156 -4.57 10.21 5.98
C ARG A 156 -6.10 10.25 6.03
N THR A 157 -6.71 9.11 6.31
CA THR A 157 -8.13 8.88 6.24
C THR A 157 -8.70 8.42 7.58
N LYS A 158 -10.02 8.52 7.75
CA LYS A 158 -10.75 8.07 8.94
C LYS A 158 -11.09 6.59 8.89
N GLU A 159 -11.23 6.06 7.69
CA GLU A 159 -11.41 4.66 7.38
C GLU A 159 -10.35 4.26 6.37
N PHE A 160 -9.59 3.19 6.64
CA PHE A 160 -8.52 2.75 5.76
C PHE A 160 -8.24 1.25 5.88
N PHE A 161 -7.85 0.66 4.76
CA PHE A 161 -7.44 -0.73 4.70
C PHE A 161 -5.98 -0.87 5.15
N TRP A 162 -5.75 -1.76 6.11
CA TRP A 162 -4.48 -1.91 6.80
C TRP A 162 -4.03 -3.36 6.89
N LYS A 163 -2.73 -3.61 6.72
CA LYS A 163 -2.07 -4.83 7.12
C LYS A 163 -1.46 -4.64 8.50
N ALA A 164 -1.83 -5.50 9.45
CA ALA A 164 -1.22 -5.59 10.75
C ALA A 164 -0.68 -7.00 11.00
N LEU A 165 0.62 -7.10 11.29
CA LEU A 165 1.24 -8.33 11.77
C LEU A 165 1.71 -8.11 13.20
N TYR A 166 1.56 -9.13 14.04
CA TYR A 166 2.08 -9.15 15.41
C TYR A 166 2.98 -10.37 15.59
N SER A 167 4.16 -10.16 16.20
CA SER A 167 5.01 -11.27 16.63
C SER A 167 4.74 -11.58 18.10
N PHE A 168 4.71 -12.88 18.41
CA PHE A 168 4.64 -13.42 19.75
C PHE A 168 5.86 -14.31 19.93
N SER A 169 6.74 -13.94 20.85
CA SER A 169 8.07 -14.54 21.05
C SER A 169 8.26 -14.92 22.51
N LYS A 170 9.09 -15.91 22.78
CA LYS A 170 9.39 -16.35 24.14
C LYS A 170 10.29 -15.38 24.91
N ASP A 171 11.14 -14.64 24.21
CA ASP A 171 12.11 -13.72 24.80
C ASP A 171 12.50 -12.61 23.83
N GLU A 172 13.27 -11.64 24.33
CA GLU A 172 13.78 -10.50 23.55
C GLU A 172 14.71 -10.93 22.41
N ASN A 173 15.49 -12.02 22.56
CA ASN A 173 16.38 -12.48 21.50
C ASN A 173 15.60 -12.98 20.31
N GLU A 174 14.58 -13.81 20.54
CA GLU A 174 13.70 -14.31 19.47
C GLU A 174 12.89 -13.19 18.82
N HIS A 175 12.40 -12.24 19.64
CA HIS A 175 11.75 -11.02 19.13
C HIS A 175 12.69 -10.21 18.22
N ASN A 176 13.91 -9.92 18.67
CA ASN A 176 14.87 -9.11 17.94
C ASN A 176 15.27 -9.75 16.60
N LEU A 177 15.44 -11.07 16.55
CA LEU A 177 15.70 -11.78 15.30
C LEU A 177 14.60 -11.56 14.27
N PHE A 178 13.34 -11.64 14.69
CA PHE A 178 12.22 -11.39 13.79
C PHE A 178 12.09 -9.91 13.44
N TYR A 179 12.33 -9.02 14.39
CA TYR A 179 12.32 -7.58 14.18
C TYR A 179 13.31 -7.15 13.09
N GLU A 180 14.55 -7.63 13.15
CA GLU A 180 15.58 -7.37 12.11
C GLU A 180 15.18 -7.97 10.76
N LYS A 181 14.61 -9.19 10.75
CA LYS A 181 14.07 -9.80 9.53
C LYS A 181 13.00 -8.91 8.90
N MET A 182 12.11 -8.34 9.70
CA MET A 182 11.01 -7.51 9.20
C MET A 182 11.47 -6.19 8.58
N LYS A 183 12.61 -5.63 8.97
CA LYS A 183 13.23 -4.49 8.28
C LYS A 183 13.49 -4.81 6.80
N ILE A 184 14.07 -5.98 6.53
CA ILE A 184 14.37 -6.45 5.16
C ILE A 184 13.07 -6.75 4.40
N VAL A 185 12.11 -7.41 5.04
CA VAL A 185 10.81 -7.75 4.45
C VAL A 185 10.07 -6.49 3.98
N TYR A 186 10.06 -5.43 4.80
CA TYR A 186 9.42 -4.17 4.44
C TYR A 186 10.15 -3.46 3.28
N GLN A 187 11.48 -3.46 3.28
CA GLN A 187 12.25 -2.93 2.15
C GLN A 187 11.91 -3.66 0.84
N ASN A 188 11.70 -4.99 0.89
CA ASN A 188 11.26 -5.77 -0.26
C ASN A 188 9.86 -5.35 -0.72
N VAL A 189 8.90 -5.15 0.22
CA VAL A 189 7.57 -4.63 -0.11
C VAL A 189 7.68 -3.32 -0.88
N PHE A 190 8.40 -2.32 -0.35
CA PHE A 190 8.50 -1.00 -0.97
C PHE A 190 9.26 -1.04 -2.30
N LYS A 191 10.26 -1.90 -2.43
CA LYS A 191 10.94 -2.16 -3.70
C LYS A 191 9.98 -2.74 -4.74
N ARG A 192 9.17 -3.72 -4.36
CA ARG A 192 8.20 -4.39 -5.25
C ARG A 192 7.05 -3.47 -5.66
N VAL A 193 6.60 -2.57 -4.81
CA VAL A 193 5.59 -1.56 -5.18
C VAL A 193 6.18 -0.36 -5.94
N GLY A 194 7.50 -0.32 -6.15
CA GLY A 194 8.17 0.62 -7.03
C GLY A 194 8.74 1.88 -6.38
N ILE A 195 8.64 2.06 -5.06
CA ILE A 195 9.15 3.23 -4.33
C ILE A 195 10.36 2.94 -3.43
N GLY A 196 10.94 1.74 -3.50
CA GLY A 196 12.05 1.34 -2.62
C GLY A 196 13.26 2.27 -2.71
N HIS A 197 13.54 2.86 -3.88
CA HIS A 197 14.64 3.81 -4.09
C HIS A 197 14.41 5.20 -3.46
N LEU A 198 13.17 5.49 -3.04
CA LEU A 198 12.77 6.73 -2.37
C LEU A 198 12.45 6.51 -0.88
N THR A 199 12.50 5.25 -0.40
CA THR A 199 12.06 4.87 0.94
C THR A 199 13.26 4.51 1.81
N TYR A 200 13.37 5.19 2.95
CA TYR A 200 14.46 5.05 3.91
C TYR A 200 13.99 4.37 5.19
N LEU A 201 14.81 3.46 5.71
CA LEU A 201 14.66 2.98 7.08
C LEU A 201 15.02 4.11 8.03
N THR A 202 14.02 4.58 8.77
CA THR A 202 14.13 5.79 9.60
C THR A 202 14.04 5.44 11.07
N PHE A 203 15.01 5.89 11.84
CA PHE A 203 15.00 5.80 13.29
C PHE A 203 14.02 6.85 13.83
N ALA A 204 13.07 6.44 14.65
CA ALA A 204 11.94 7.25 15.08
C ALA A 204 11.60 7.04 16.56
N SER A 205 10.70 7.86 17.08
CA SER A 205 10.15 7.68 18.43
C SER A 205 9.31 6.40 18.50
N GLY A 206 9.49 5.62 19.54
CA GLY A 206 8.62 4.48 19.85
C GLY A 206 7.26 4.88 20.43
N GLY A 207 7.01 6.16 20.60
CA GLY A 207 5.77 6.70 21.13
C GLY A 207 5.42 6.13 22.50
N SER A 208 4.21 5.61 22.63
CA SER A 208 3.76 4.97 23.86
C SER A 208 4.27 3.53 24.05
N PHE A 209 5.02 2.95 23.10
CA PHE A 209 5.40 1.53 23.12
C PHE A 209 6.82 1.29 23.62
N SER A 210 7.79 2.06 23.12
CA SER A 210 9.21 1.95 23.44
C SER A 210 9.89 3.31 23.32
N LYS A 211 11.15 3.41 23.78
CA LYS A 211 11.93 4.65 23.60
C LYS A 211 12.12 4.99 22.12
N PHE A 212 12.42 3.97 21.32
CA PHE A 212 12.67 4.11 19.88
C PHE A 212 11.93 3.04 19.07
N SER A 213 11.68 3.34 17.81
CA SER A 213 11.08 2.46 16.81
C SER A 213 11.77 2.66 15.46
N HIS A 214 11.34 1.90 14.45
CA HIS A 214 11.73 2.16 13.08
C HIS A 214 10.48 2.40 12.23
N GLU A 215 10.61 3.38 11.36
CA GLU A 215 9.62 3.72 10.35
C GLU A 215 10.24 3.58 8.96
N PHE A 216 9.39 3.48 7.96
CA PHE A 216 9.79 3.55 6.56
C PHE A 216 9.22 4.82 6.00
N GLN A 217 10.10 5.76 5.69
CA GLN A 217 9.77 7.10 5.24
C GLN A 217 10.10 7.26 3.76
N THR A 218 9.08 7.56 2.93
CA THR A 218 9.26 7.80 1.49
C THR A 218 9.37 9.28 1.22
N ILE A 219 10.43 9.69 0.54
CA ILE A 219 10.63 11.09 0.16
C ILE A 219 9.55 11.56 -0.81
N THR A 220 8.87 12.64 -0.47
CA THR A 220 7.89 13.34 -1.31
C THR A 220 7.74 14.79 -0.86
N SER A 221 7.48 15.71 -1.80
CA SER A 221 7.32 17.14 -1.51
C SER A 221 6.12 17.47 -0.61
N VAL A 222 5.12 16.60 -0.56
CA VAL A 222 3.89 16.74 0.25
C VAL A 222 3.96 16.01 1.59
N GLY A 223 5.13 15.48 1.95
CA GLY A 223 5.35 14.76 3.20
C GLY A 223 5.07 15.63 4.44
N GLU A 224 4.38 15.04 5.43
CA GLU A 224 4.11 15.69 6.70
C GLU A 224 5.32 15.63 7.64
N ASP A 225 6.16 14.61 7.48
CA ASP A 225 7.34 14.40 8.30
C ASP A 225 8.57 15.08 7.72
N THR A 226 9.51 15.35 8.60
CA THR A 226 10.85 15.78 8.24
C THR A 226 11.84 14.74 8.74
N ILE A 227 12.69 14.25 7.82
CA ILE A 227 13.73 13.27 8.13
C ILE A 227 15.10 13.81 7.71
N TYR A 228 16.14 13.34 8.39
CA TYR A 228 17.53 13.64 8.09
C TYR A 228 18.19 12.37 7.55
N VAL A 229 18.56 12.39 6.27
CA VAL A 229 19.01 11.22 5.51
C VAL A 229 20.53 11.25 5.33
N ASP A 230 21.19 10.15 5.65
CA ASP A 230 22.52 9.85 5.13
C ASP A 230 22.36 9.05 3.83
N GLU A 231 22.63 9.72 2.71
CA GLU A 231 22.48 9.11 1.37
C GLU A 231 23.50 7.98 1.11
N ASN A 232 24.60 7.91 1.89
CA ASN A 232 25.62 6.88 1.71
C ASN A 232 25.21 5.55 2.39
N SER A 233 24.71 5.62 3.62
CA SER A 233 24.27 4.43 4.38
C SER A 233 22.82 4.03 4.07
N GLY A 234 22.00 4.95 3.52
CA GLY A 234 20.57 4.73 3.33
C GLY A 234 19.76 4.75 4.63
N ILE A 235 20.33 5.30 5.71
CA ILE A 235 19.69 5.44 7.03
C ILE A 235 19.14 6.85 7.17
N ALA A 236 18.01 6.99 7.85
CA ALA A 236 17.45 8.28 8.18
C ALA A 236 17.08 8.38 9.67
N ILE A 237 16.96 9.62 10.16
CA ILE A 237 16.52 9.96 11.51
C ILE A 237 15.29 10.85 11.38
N ASN A 238 14.17 10.50 12.06
CA ASN A 238 13.02 11.37 12.14
C ASN A 238 13.37 12.59 13.01
N LYS A 239 12.88 13.77 12.63
CA LYS A 239 13.10 15.03 13.34
C LYS A 239 12.75 14.95 14.84
N GLU A 240 11.78 14.14 15.20
CA GLU A 240 11.33 13.95 16.59
C GLU A 240 12.42 13.44 17.53
N VAL A 241 13.36 12.65 17.00
CA VAL A 241 14.47 12.03 17.75
C VAL A 241 15.84 12.52 17.30
N PHE A 242 15.88 13.56 16.46
CA PHE A 242 17.12 14.13 15.93
C PHE A 242 17.90 14.87 17.00
N ASN A 243 18.94 14.25 17.55
CA ASN A 243 19.87 14.81 18.51
C ASN A 243 21.25 14.15 18.40
N ASP A 244 22.26 14.71 19.07
CA ASP A 244 23.64 14.25 18.96
C ASP A 244 23.84 12.84 19.53
N GLU A 245 23.05 12.42 20.54
CA GLU A 245 23.10 11.06 21.11
C GLU A 245 22.68 10.01 20.06
N VAL A 246 21.55 10.23 19.39
CA VAL A 246 21.04 9.33 18.35
C VAL A 246 21.98 9.28 17.12
N ILE A 247 22.54 10.43 16.73
CA ILE A 247 23.50 10.51 15.63
C ILE A 247 24.74 9.67 15.95
N ALA A 248 25.26 9.79 17.18
CA ALA A 248 26.42 9.01 17.63
C ALA A 248 26.11 7.49 17.74
N GLU A 249 24.93 7.13 18.28
CA GLU A 249 24.46 5.73 18.37
C GLU A 249 24.43 5.07 17.00
N LEU A 250 23.90 5.78 15.99
CA LEU A 250 23.80 5.31 14.61
C LEU A 250 25.12 5.44 13.83
N LYS A 251 26.17 6.00 14.44
CA LYS A 251 27.49 6.23 13.84
C LYS A 251 27.42 7.08 12.57
N LEU A 252 26.55 8.07 12.55
CA LEU A 252 26.36 9.00 11.44
C LEU A 252 27.16 10.30 11.64
N GLU A 253 27.42 11.00 10.55
CA GLU A 253 28.09 12.32 10.57
C GLU A 253 27.06 13.41 10.34
N LYS A 254 26.88 14.31 11.33
CA LYS A 254 25.84 15.33 11.33
C LYS A 254 25.85 16.22 10.06
N ASP A 255 27.03 16.59 9.62
CA ASP A 255 27.24 17.47 8.46
C ASP A 255 26.90 16.79 7.11
N LYS A 256 26.78 15.48 7.10
CA LYS A 256 26.39 14.70 5.90
C LYS A 256 24.90 14.40 5.83
N LEU A 257 24.14 14.75 6.88
CA LEU A 257 22.72 14.51 6.93
C LEU A 257 21.93 15.56 6.15
N VAL A 258 21.12 15.12 5.20
CA VAL A 258 20.31 15.99 4.34
C VAL A 258 18.86 15.99 4.81
N GLU A 259 18.33 17.17 5.07
CA GLU A 259 16.91 17.33 5.44
C GLU A 259 16.01 17.05 4.24
N LYS A 260 15.00 16.18 4.40
CA LYS A 260 14.02 15.82 3.38
C LYS A 260 12.62 15.81 3.98
N LYS A 261 11.62 16.14 3.15
CA LYS A 261 10.20 15.88 3.45
C LYS A 261 9.85 14.45 3.07
N ALA A 262 9.08 13.78 3.94
CA ALA A 262 8.76 12.37 3.75
C ALA A 262 7.37 12.01 4.30
N VAL A 263 6.88 10.84 3.88
CA VAL A 263 5.64 10.22 4.37
C VAL A 263 5.97 8.85 4.95
N GLU A 264 5.50 8.57 6.16
CA GLU A 264 5.55 7.26 6.78
C GLU A 264 4.66 6.27 6.03
N VAL A 265 5.25 5.28 5.34
CA VAL A 265 4.53 4.24 4.58
C VAL A 265 4.44 2.90 5.30
N GLY A 266 5.14 2.75 6.41
CA GLY A 266 5.09 1.58 7.28
C GLY A 266 5.87 1.80 8.55
N ASN A 267 5.52 1.05 9.60
CA ASN A 267 6.19 1.12 10.89
C ASN A 267 6.38 -0.27 11.51
N ILE A 268 7.37 -0.36 12.39
CA ILE A 268 7.68 -1.53 13.17
C ILE A 268 8.01 -1.11 14.60
N PHE A 269 7.34 -1.74 15.58
CA PHE A 269 7.49 -1.45 16.99
C PHE A 269 7.85 -2.68 17.81
N SER A 270 8.75 -2.53 18.76
CA SER A 270 8.89 -3.46 19.87
C SER A 270 7.85 -3.09 20.94
N LEU A 271 6.97 -4.02 21.26
CA LEU A 271 5.92 -3.83 22.27
C LEU A 271 6.33 -4.40 23.64
N GLY A 272 7.41 -5.21 23.68
CA GLY A 272 7.80 -5.93 24.89
C GLY A 272 6.66 -6.75 25.46
N THR A 273 6.38 -6.62 26.74
CA THR A 273 5.27 -7.30 27.42
C THR A 273 4.07 -6.38 27.71
N LYS A 274 4.05 -5.17 27.16
CA LYS A 274 3.05 -4.14 27.45
C LYS A 274 1.61 -4.62 27.23
N PHE A 275 1.38 -5.41 26.16
CA PHE A 275 0.04 -5.94 25.86
C PHE A 275 -0.16 -7.37 26.34
N SER A 276 0.87 -8.20 26.46
CA SER A 276 0.73 -9.53 27.03
C SER A 276 0.36 -9.51 28.50
N GLN A 277 0.90 -8.56 29.26
CA GLN A 277 0.65 -8.45 30.71
C GLN A 277 -0.83 -8.19 31.05
N PRO A 278 -1.57 -7.21 30.49
CA PRO A 278 -2.98 -6.96 30.83
C PRO A 278 -3.92 -8.12 30.43
N PHE A 279 -3.47 -8.99 29.54
CA PHE A 279 -4.23 -10.15 29.08
C PHE A 279 -3.83 -11.44 29.79
N ASP A 280 -2.85 -11.43 30.71
CA ASP A 280 -2.21 -12.61 31.27
C ASP A 280 -1.81 -13.60 30.17
N LEU A 281 -1.23 -13.08 29.09
CA LEU A 281 -0.76 -13.87 27.98
C LEU A 281 0.64 -14.38 28.31
N THR A 282 0.66 -15.59 28.91
CA THR A 282 1.86 -16.25 29.42
C THR A 282 2.07 -17.58 28.72
N TYR A 283 3.26 -18.13 28.85
CA TYR A 283 3.61 -19.49 28.41
C TYR A 283 4.48 -20.17 29.47
N LYS A 284 4.46 -21.50 29.51
CA LYS A 284 5.37 -22.31 30.36
C LYS A 284 6.66 -22.60 29.63
N THR A 285 7.79 -22.26 30.25
CA THR A 285 9.13 -22.61 29.79
C THR A 285 9.37 -24.14 29.87
N GLU A 286 10.48 -24.61 29.34
CA GLU A 286 10.89 -26.02 29.47
C GLU A 286 11.07 -26.47 30.91
N SER A 287 11.48 -25.55 31.80
CA SER A 287 11.62 -25.79 33.24
C SER A 287 10.28 -25.69 34.01
N GLY A 288 9.18 -25.35 33.33
CA GLY A 288 7.85 -25.18 33.95
C GLY A 288 7.62 -23.80 34.54
N GLU A 289 8.53 -22.85 34.44
CA GLU A 289 8.38 -21.46 34.82
C GLU A 289 7.38 -20.75 33.92
N GLU A 290 6.51 -19.91 34.46
CA GLU A 290 5.57 -19.10 33.70
C GLU A 290 6.20 -17.75 33.35
N LYS A 291 6.16 -17.36 32.04
CA LYS A 291 6.70 -16.09 31.55
C LYS A 291 5.71 -15.40 30.62
N LEU A 292 5.76 -14.07 30.63
CA LEU A 292 5.01 -13.25 29.68
C LEU A 292 5.57 -13.38 28.27
N VAL A 293 4.69 -13.37 27.28
CA VAL A 293 5.05 -13.37 25.86
C VAL A 293 5.56 -11.98 25.45
N VAL A 294 6.69 -11.93 24.74
CA VAL A 294 7.24 -10.71 24.16
C VAL A 294 6.62 -10.46 22.79
N MET A 295 6.21 -9.23 22.50
CA MET A 295 5.45 -8.88 21.31
C MET A 295 6.14 -7.80 20.48
N GLY A 296 5.88 -7.84 19.17
CA GLY A 296 6.17 -6.76 18.22
C GLY A 296 4.96 -6.46 17.34
N SER A 297 4.93 -5.26 16.76
CA SER A 297 3.86 -4.79 15.86
C SER A 297 4.44 -4.27 14.56
N TYR A 298 3.81 -4.61 13.43
CA TYR A 298 4.32 -4.35 12.08
C TYR A 298 3.16 -3.92 11.17
N GLY A 299 3.03 -2.62 10.90
CA GLY A 299 1.88 -2.00 10.23
C GLY A 299 2.19 -1.42 8.85
N ILE A 300 1.28 -1.60 7.88
CA ILE A 300 1.26 -0.92 6.57
C ILE A 300 -0.16 -0.52 6.23
N GLY A 301 -0.41 0.78 6.03
CA GLY A 301 -1.67 1.29 5.50
C GLY A 301 -1.66 1.26 3.97
N LEU A 302 -2.51 0.42 3.35
CA LEU A 302 -2.48 0.24 1.89
C LEU A 302 -2.90 1.49 1.12
N GLY A 303 -3.91 2.20 1.59
CA GLY A 303 -4.33 3.47 0.98
C GLY A 303 -3.21 4.53 1.04
N ARG A 304 -2.54 4.66 2.18
CA ARG A 304 -1.39 5.56 2.34
C ARG A 304 -0.25 5.18 1.39
N LEU A 305 0.06 3.89 1.26
CA LEU A 305 1.09 3.41 0.36
C LEU A 305 0.76 3.74 -1.10
N ILE A 306 -0.48 3.51 -1.55
CA ILE A 306 -0.94 3.85 -2.90
C ILE A 306 -0.88 5.36 -3.14
N GLY A 307 -1.39 6.16 -2.20
CA GLY A 307 -1.33 7.62 -2.28
C GLY A 307 0.11 8.13 -2.40
N THR A 308 1.03 7.56 -1.62
CA THR A 308 2.46 7.90 -1.67
C THR A 308 3.10 7.53 -3.01
N VAL A 309 2.74 6.37 -3.59
CA VAL A 309 3.20 6.02 -4.96
C VAL A 309 2.75 7.08 -5.97
N VAL A 310 1.50 7.51 -5.91
CA VAL A 310 0.99 8.55 -6.83
C VAL A 310 1.68 9.89 -6.61
N GLU A 311 1.91 10.30 -5.36
CA GLU A 311 2.65 11.55 -5.08
C GLU A 311 4.08 11.53 -5.60
N ALA A 312 4.77 10.40 -5.42
CA ALA A 312 6.18 10.25 -5.77
C ALA A 312 6.41 9.98 -7.26
N LEU A 313 5.47 9.30 -7.93
CA LEU A 313 5.61 8.78 -9.28
C LEU A 313 4.50 9.32 -10.22
N SER A 314 4.35 10.62 -10.29
CA SER A 314 3.45 11.30 -11.22
C SER A 314 4.13 12.47 -11.89
N ASP A 315 3.68 12.82 -13.11
CA ASP A 315 4.06 14.02 -13.82
C ASP A 315 2.85 14.97 -14.00
N ASP A 316 3.00 16.02 -14.81
CA ASP A 316 1.94 16.99 -15.07
C ASP A 316 0.77 16.44 -15.92
N LYS A 317 0.93 15.24 -16.49
CA LYS A 317 -0.09 14.59 -17.32
C LYS A 317 -0.93 13.58 -16.53
N GLY A 318 -0.40 13.06 -15.42
CA GLY A 318 -1.09 12.08 -14.61
C GLY A 318 -0.17 11.09 -13.88
N ILE A 319 -0.72 9.96 -13.52
CA ILE A 319 -0.04 8.93 -12.75
C ILE A 319 1.00 8.19 -13.61
N ILE A 320 2.06 7.70 -12.96
CA ILE A 320 3.02 6.76 -13.54
C ILE A 320 3.04 5.51 -12.66
N TRP A 321 2.16 4.55 -12.97
CA TRP A 321 2.12 3.33 -12.17
C TRP A 321 3.33 2.44 -12.41
N PRO A 322 3.98 1.95 -11.34
CA PRO A 322 4.89 0.81 -11.44
C PRO A 322 4.17 -0.41 -12.05
N GLU A 323 4.85 -1.14 -12.93
CA GLU A 323 4.27 -2.28 -13.65
C GLU A 323 3.70 -3.35 -12.70
N SER A 324 4.28 -3.49 -11.50
CA SER A 324 3.87 -4.45 -10.47
C SER A 324 2.48 -4.21 -9.89
N ILE A 325 2.04 -2.95 -9.78
CA ILE A 325 0.79 -2.55 -9.14
C ILE A 325 -0.20 -1.86 -10.08
N ALA A 326 0.19 -1.59 -11.33
CA ALA A 326 -0.67 -0.97 -12.32
C ALA A 326 -1.99 -1.75 -12.49
N PRO A 327 -3.14 -1.08 -12.70
CA PRO A 327 -4.43 -1.76 -12.82
C PRO A 327 -4.51 -2.70 -14.01
N PHE A 328 -3.75 -2.40 -15.08
CA PHE A 328 -3.56 -3.20 -16.27
C PHE A 328 -2.12 -3.08 -16.76
N SER A 329 -1.65 -4.08 -17.54
CA SER A 329 -0.33 -4.03 -18.14
C SER A 329 -0.29 -3.08 -19.33
N VAL A 330 -1.37 -3.01 -20.12
CA VAL A 330 -1.46 -2.20 -21.33
C VAL A 330 -2.83 -1.54 -21.48
N HIS A 331 -2.81 -0.28 -21.93
CA HIS A 331 -3.97 0.46 -22.39
C HIS A 331 -4.01 0.43 -23.92
N LEU A 332 -4.92 -0.33 -24.49
CA LEU A 332 -5.13 -0.44 -25.93
C LEU A 332 -6.10 0.63 -26.39
N LEU A 333 -5.71 1.49 -27.32
CA LEU A 333 -6.55 2.54 -27.88
C LEU A 333 -6.93 2.24 -29.32
N LEU A 334 -8.22 2.24 -29.62
CA LEU A 334 -8.77 2.29 -30.97
C LEU A 334 -8.83 3.76 -31.44
N LEU A 335 -8.10 4.10 -32.50
CA LEU A 335 -8.10 5.43 -33.12
C LEU A 335 -8.56 5.38 -34.58
N GLY A 336 -9.75 5.88 -34.83
CA GLY A 336 -10.40 5.92 -36.14
C GLY A 336 -11.76 5.20 -36.16
N GLU A 337 -12.54 5.43 -37.20
CA GLU A 337 -13.93 4.93 -37.34
C GLU A 337 -14.09 3.82 -38.39
N GLY A 338 -13.00 3.46 -39.12
CA GLY A 338 -13.05 2.46 -40.19
C GLY A 338 -13.24 1.03 -39.68
N GLU A 339 -14.06 0.24 -40.35
CA GLU A 339 -14.33 -1.16 -40.00
C GLU A 339 -13.07 -2.01 -39.93
N GLU A 340 -12.09 -1.74 -40.80
CA GLU A 340 -10.80 -2.45 -40.83
C GLU A 340 -10.01 -2.16 -39.52
N ILE A 341 -10.01 -0.90 -39.05
CA ILE A 341 -9.32 -0.49 -37.83
C ILE A 341 -9.99 -1.15 -36.63
N LYS A 342 -11.33 -1.15 -36.57
CA LYS A 342 -12.10 -1.80 -35.50
C LYS A 342 -11.80 -3.32 -35.46
N LYS A 343 -11.83 -4.01 -36.60
CA LYS A 343 -11.51 -5.45 -36.66
C LYS A 343 -10.09 -5.72 -36.17
N GLU A 344 -9.13 -4.92 -36.56
CA GLU A 344 -7.74 -5.10 -36.13
C GLU A 344 -7.58 -4.83 -34.63
N ALA A 345 -8.21 -3.78 -34.08
CA ALA A 345 -8.18 -3.50 -32.66
C ALA A 345 -8.81 -4.62 -31.83
N GLU A 346 -9.95 -5.19 -32.31
CA GLU A 346 -10.58 -6.36 -31.69
C GLU A 346 -9.67 -7.58 -31.73
N ARG A 347 -9.02 -7.83 -32.85
CA ARG A 347 -8.04 -8.92 -33.00
C ARG A 347 -6.91 -8.79 -32.00
N VAL A 348 -6.32 -7.59 -31.89
CA VAL A 348 -5.24 -7.29 -30.94
C VAL A 348 -5.73 -7.51 -29.50
N PHE A 349 -6.93 -7.02 -29.15
CA PHE A 349 -7.52 -7.19 -27.83
C PHE A 349 -7.72 -8.67 -27.47
N GLU A 350 -8.34 -9.46 -28.36
CA GLU A 350 -8.59 -10.88 -28.12
C GLU A 350 -7.28 -11.70 -28.06
N ASP A 351 -6.27 -11.36 -28.86
CA ASP A 351 -4.98 -12.06 -28.82
C ASP A 351 -4.20 -11.72 -27.53
N LEU A 352 -4.23 -10.47 -27.05
CA LEU A 352 -3.66 -10.11 -25.75
C LEU A 352 -4.35 -10.87 -24.61
N LYS A 353 -5.67 -10.94 -24.64
CA LYS A 353 -6.49 -11.66 -23.64
C LYS A 353 -6.21 -13.17 -23.64
N LYS A 354 -6.13 -13.83 -24.82
CA LYS A 354 -5.74 -15.25 -24.97
C LYS A 354 -4.35 -15.51 -24.38
N ASN A 355 -3.46 -14.53 -24.42
CA ASN A 355 -2.13 -14.61 -23.86
C ASN A 355 -2.05 -14.20 -22.37
N HIS A 356 -3.20 -14.06 -21.69
CA HIS A 356 -3.33 -13.69 -20.28
C HIS A 356 -2.68 -12.34 -19.93
N ILE A 357 -2.65 -11.40 -20.88
CA ILE A 357 -2.18 -10.04 -20.66
C ILE A 357 -3.35 -9.21 -20.14
N GLU A 358 -3.10 -8.44 -19.09
CA GLU A 358 -4.10 -7.53 -18.51
C GLU A 358 -4.25 -6.28 -19.39
N VAL A 359 -5.40 -6.13 -20.03
CA VAL A 359 -5.69 -5.06 -21.00
C VAL A 359 -6.87 -4.21 -20.57
N LEU A 360 -6.69 -2.89 -20.59
CA LEU A 360 -7.81 -1.95 -20.67
C LEU A 360 -7.94 -1.52 -22.13
N PHE A 361 -9.10 -1.80 -22.77
CA PHE A 361 -9.34 -1.46 -24.17
C PHE A 361 -10.24 -0.21 -24.27
N ASP A 362 -9.71 0.89 -24.79
CA ASP A 362 -10.48 2.09 -25.10
C ASP A 362 -11.14 1.95 -26.48
N ASP A 363 -12.30 1.32 -26.46
CA ASP A 363 -13.18 1.09 -27.60
C ASP A 363 -14.28 2.16 -27.73
N ARG A 364 -14.23 3.25 -26.96
CA ARG A 364 -15.23 4.30 -26.97
C ARG A 364 -15.30 4.97 -28.33
N GLU A 365 -16.52 5.12 -28.85
CA GLU A 365 -16.81 5.82 -30.09
C GLU A 365 -17.09 7.32 -29.85
N GLY A 366 -16.87 8.14 -30.87
CA GLY A 366 -17.13 9.57 -30.81
C GLY A 366 -16.16 10.38 -29.91
N ILE A 367 -15.13 9.75 -29.37
CA ILE A 367 -14.09 10.40 -28.55
C ILE A 367 -12.88 10.74 -29.41
N SER A 368 -12.41 11.97 -29.33
CA SER A 368 -11.25 12.42 -30.10
C SER A 368 -9.95 11.70 -29.70
N ALA A 369 -9.02 11.55 -30.64
CA ALA A 369 -7.72 10.96 -30.37
C ALA A 369 -6.98 11.71 -29.24
N GLY A 370 -7.05 13.03 -29.22
CA GLY A 370 -6.44 13.86 -28.18
C GLY A 370 -7.02 13.57 -26.78
N GLU A 371 -8.31 13.36 -26.67
CA GLU A 371 -8.96 13.00 -25.40
C GLU A 371 -8.58 11.59 -24.94
N LYS A 372 -8.55 10.59 -25.86
CA LYS A 372 -8.07 9.22 -25.52
C LYS A 372 -6.61 9.23 -25.05
N PHE A 373 -5.75 10.04 -25.66
CA PHE A 373 -4.37 10.19 -25.22
C PHE A 373 -4.27 10.84 -23.83
N ALA A 374 -5.02 11.91 -23.60
CA ALA A 374 -5.05 12.58 -22.30
C ALA A 374 -5.56 11.66 -21.19
N ASP A 375 -6.61 10.89 -21.47
CA ASP A 375 -7.14 9.88 -20.56
C ASP A 375 -6.10 8.77 -20.27
N SER A 376 -5.41 8.31 -21.30
CA SER A 376 -4.36 7.29 -21.16
C SER A 376 -3.20 7.79 -20.31
N ASP A 377 -2.77 9.03 -20.50
CA ASP A 377 -1.70 9.62 -19.70
C ASP A 377 -2.15 9.84 -18.25
N LEU A 378 -3.40 10.30 -18.02
CA LEU A 378 -3.98 10.47 -16.68
C LEU A 378 -4.10 9.13 -15.94
N LEU A 379 -4.60 8.09 -16.60
CA LEU A 379 -4.75 6.74 -16.02
C LEU A 379 -3.40 6.12 -15.67
N GLY A 380 -2.35 6.46 -16.39
CA GLY A 380 -0.98 6.10 -16.02
C GLY A 380 -0.61 4.63 -16.19
N ILE A 381 -1.34 3.87 -17.02
CA ILE A 381 -1.02 2.47 -17.31
C ILE A 381 0.35 2.39 -18.01
N PRO A 382 1.25 1.46 -17.62
CA PRO A 382 2.66 1.47 -18.02
C PRO A 382 2.90 1.45 -19.53
N TYR A 383 2.06 0.74 -20.27
CA TYR A 383 2.17 0.67 -21.73
C TYR A 383 0.88 1.16 -22.39
N ARG A 384 1.03 1.97 -23.44
CA ARG A 384 -0.05 2.35 -24.34
C ARG A 384 0.19 1.74 -25.70
N ALA A 385 -0.78 0.97 -26.20
CA ALA A 385 -0.80 0.39 -27.54
C ALA A 385 -1.89 1.06 -28.37
N VAL A 386 -1.59 1.49 -29.59
CA VAL A 386 -2.53 2.20 -30.45
C VAL A 386 -2.72 1.43 -31.75
N VAL A 387 -3.97 1.15 -32.08
CA VAL A 387 -4.38 0.63 -33.39
C VAL A 387 -5.06 1.78 -34.16
N SER A 388 -4.50 2.12 -35.30
CA SER A 388 -4.95 3.19 -36.19
C SER A 388 -4.68 2.84 -37.65
N ALA A 389 -5.26 3.58 -38.60
CA ALA A 389 -4.96 3.39 -40.04
C ALA A 389 -3.45 3.51 -40.32
N ARG A 390 -2.74 4.40 -39.61
CA ARG A 390 -1.27 4.56 -39.75
C ARG A 390 -0.55 3.32 -39.23
N SER A 391 -0.84 2.88 -38.01
CA SER A 391 -0.14 1.72 -37.42
C SER A 391 -0.35 0.44 -38.22
N ILE A 392 -1.56 0.23 -38.75
CA ILE A 392 -1.86 -0.88 -39.66
C ILE A 392 -1.04 -0.81 -40.95
N LYS A 393 -1.00 0.36 -41.59
CA LYS A 393 -0.19 0.60 -42.80
C LYS A 393 1.30 0.34 -42.56
N ASP A 394 1.78 0.69 -41.40
CA ASP A 394 3.19 0.51 -40.97
C ASP A 394 3.44 -0.91 -40.42
N GLY A 395 2.46 -1.84 -40.51
CA GLY A 395 2.57 -3.27 -40.28
C GLY A 395 2.49 -3.69 -38.80
N GLY A 396 1.88 -2.89 -37.91
CA GLY A 396 1.78 -3.28 -36.52
C GLY A 396 0.92 -2.38 -35.63
N VAL A 397 1.29 -2.32 -34.37
CA VAL A 397 0.66 -1.51 -33.33
C VAL A 397 1.67 -0.48 -32.83
N GLU A 398 1.26 0.78 -32.64
CA GLU A 398 2.13 1.78 -32.05
C GLU A 398 2.19 1.55 -30.53
N LEU A 399 3.36 1.13 -30.04
CA LEU A 399 3.62 0.89 -28.63
C LEU A 399 4.43 2.04 -28.02
N LYS A 400 3.99 2.53 -26.86
CA LYS A 400 4.69 3.58 -26.09
C LYS A 400 4.67 3.24 -24.61
N LYS A 401 5.80 3.32 -23.90
CA LYS A 401 5.81 3.37 -22.44
C LYS A 401 5.29 4.70 -21.93
N ARG A 402 4.62 4.69 -20.75
CA ARG A 402 4.10 5.91 -20.10
C ARG A 402 5.20 6.94 -19.84
N THR A 403 6.42 6.50 -19.58
CA THR A 403 7.60 7.34 -19.29
C THR A 403 8.38 7.78 -20.54
N GLU A 404 8.05 7.28 -21.73
CA GLU A 404 8.72 7.64 -22.98
C GLU A 404 7.98 8.77 -23.71
N GLU A 405 8.70 9.58 -24.50
CA GLU A 405 8.09 10.62 -25.29
C GLU A 405 7.48 10.10 -26.58
N LYS A 406 8.13 9.13 -27.24
CA LYS A 406 7.76 8.64 -28.55
C LYS A 406 7.43 7.15 -28.52
N GLY A 407 6.40 6.76 -29.27
CA GLY A 407 6.07 5.38 -29.55
C GLY A 407 6.86 4.82 -30.74
N LYS A 408 6.87 3.51 -30.85
CA LYS A 408 7.41 2.76 -32.00
C LYS A 408 6.39 1.76 -32.52
N ILE A 409 6.44 1.44 -33.80
CA ILE A 409 5.63 0.37 -34.37
C ILE A 409 6.29 -0.97 -34.02
N VAL A 410 5.49 -1.87 -33.51
CA VAL A 410 5.88 -3.26 -33.18
C VAL A 410 4.85 -4.23 -33.75
N SER A 411 5.29 -5.42 -34.11
CA SER A 411 4.36 -6.50 -34.47
C SER A 411 3.54 -6.96 -33.24
N LEU A 412 2.40 -7.57 -33.45
CA LEU A 412 1.59 -8.11 -32.37
C LEU A 412 2.35 -9.17 -31.54
N GLU A 413 3.18 -9.97 -32.19
CA GLU A 413 4.03 -10.96 -31.52
C GLU A 413 5.07 -10.29 -30.62
N GLU A 414 5.75 -9.26 -31.08
CA GLU A 414 6.70 -8.46 -30.27
C GLU A 414 6.00 -7.80 -29.08
N LEU A 415 4.79 -7.23 -29.27
CA LEU A 415 3.99 -6.65 -28.20
C LEU A 415 3.67 -7.70 -27.13
N ILE A 416 3.18 -8.87 -27.51
CA ILE A 416 2.85 -9.98 -26.60
C ILE A 416 4.09 -10.43 -25.82
N ASN A 417 5.22 -10.63 -26.51
CA ASN A 417 6.46 -11.08 -25.90
C ASN A 417 6.98 -10.05 -24.86
N LEU A 418 7.00 -8.78 -25.22
CA LEU A 418 7.42 -7.70 -24.33
C LEU A 418 6.54 -7.64 -23.06
N LEU A 419 5.22 -7.70 -23.21
CA LEU A 419 4.31 -7.64 -22.06
C LEU A 419 4.40 -8.89 -21.18
N LYS A 420 4.63 -10.08 -21.76
CA LYS A 420 4.90 -11.31 -20.99
C LYS A 420 6.22 -11.24 -20.22
N GLU A 421 7.27 -10.69 -20.80
CA GLU A 421 8.54 -10.50 -20.12
C GLU A 421 8.40 -9.52 -18.94
N SER A 422 7.66 -8.42 -19.13
CA SER A 422 7.32 -7.48 -18.07
C SER A 422 6.57 -8.17 -16.92
N GLN A 423 5.52 -8.95 -17.22
CA GLN A 423 4.78 -9.70 -16.20
C GLN A 423 5.65 -10.73 -15.46
N LYS A 424 6.57 -11.43 -16.16
CA LYS A 424 7.49 -12.37 -15.53
C LYS A 424 8.44 -11.70 -14.57
N LYS A 425 9.05 -10.55 -14.92
CA LYS A 425 9.94 -9.78 -14.06
C LYS A 425 9.22 -9.35 -12.77
N ASN A 426 7.95 -8.99 -12.85
CA ASN A 426 7.13 -8.62 -11.71
C ASN A 426 6.67 -9.83 -10.87
N SER A 427 6.69 -11.04 -11.43
CA SER A 427 6.34 -12.29 -10.74
C SER A 427 7.56 -13.06 -10.17
N VAL A 428 8.78 -12.79 -10.61
CA VAL A 428 10.03 -13.44 -10.14
C VAL A 428 10.42 -13.01 -8.71
N GLY A 429 9.66 -12.13 -8.11
CA GLY A 429 9.70 -11.91 -6.66
C GLY A 429 8.80 -12.88 -5.87
N LYS A 430 8.13 -13.83 -6.54
CA LYS A 430 7.30 -14.88 -5.90
C LYS A 430 8.12 -16.09 -5.48
#